data_89b27f94abdcccefbdc24de69f1dc8fc
#
_entry.id   89b27f94abdcccefbdc24de69f1dc8fc
#
_cell.length_a   1.000
_cell.length_b   1.000
_cell.length_c   1.000
_cell.angle_alpha   90.00
_cell.angle_beta   90.00
_cell.angle_gamma   90.00
#
_symmetry.space_group_name_H-M   'P 1'
#
loop_
_entity.id
_entity.type
_entity.pdbx_description
1 polymer ?
#
loop_
_entity_poly.entity_id
_entity_poly.type
_entity_poly.pdbx_seq_one_letter_code
_entity_poly.pdbx_strand_id
1 'polypeptide(L)'
;MEHTVSAPEPTKVQVTVSDSAAIEWAVARRMRLVEVRQTTSGHLAVMEKFDDWDAPDGFPLIKDGRIDAGDVYLRYLQPDDADLVYECDTDALSRRWALTPPPTRQYAENMARRGYLDWRLSYKSALTIVQSGSNTPVGLIKVRKLVPPGVADVGYQVHERYRGLGYAVHALQMFCTWSHQAQLFHRFELGIKPGNTASVRVAEKAGFVFEGRRSARLVDVGGGYSDELHYAKVITAKCSASVLNRVTNSDVAPAFVSTH
;
A
#
# COMPACT_ATOMS: atom_id res chain seq x y z
N MET A 1 47.84 10.83 -14.24
CA MET A 1 46.59 10.17 -13.91
C MET A 1 45.95 10.93 -12.76
N GLU A 2 45.03 11.83 -13.07
CA GLU A 2 44.29 12.56 -12.05
C GLU A 2 43.19 11.62 -11.49
N HIS A 3 43.37 11.23 -10.24
CA HIS A 3 42.30 10.57 -9.47
C HIS A 3 41.25 11.62 -9.17
N THR A 4 40.21 11.66 -9.97
CA THR A 4 38.97 12.37 -9.61
C THR A 4 38.36 11.66 -8.40
N VAL A 5 38.63 12.21 -7.21
CA VAL A 5 37.94 11.79 -5.98
C VAL A 5 36.51 12.27 -6.16
N SER A 6 35.57 11.35 -6.42
CA SER A 6 34.14 11.69 -6.44
C SER A 6 33.74 12.17 -5.04
N ALA A 7 33.00 13.27 -4.97
CA ALA A 7 32.45 13.73 -3.69
C ALA A 7 31.69 12.59 -3.01
N PRO A 8 31.82 12.45 -1.68
CA PRO A 8 31.08 11.39 -0.98
C PRO A 8 29.57 11.55 -1.21
N GLU A 9 28.87 10.43 -1.46
CA GLU A 9 27.42 10.46 -1.61
C GLU A 9 26.76 11.03 -0.33
N PRO A 10 25.75 11.89 -0.47
CA PRO A 10 25.11 12.49 0.70
C PRO A 10 24.41 11.39 1.52
N THR A 11 24.61 11.42 2.82
CA THR A 11 23.94 10.53 3.79
C THR A 11 22.52 10.98 4.11
N LYS A 12 22.20 12.23 3.81
CA LYS A 12 20.89 12.84 4.04
C LYS A 12 20.54 13.81 2.92
N VAL A 13 19.31 13.71 2.40
CA VAL A 13 18.79 14.61 1.35
C VAL A 13 17.39 15.09 1.68
N GLN A 14 17.02 16.21 1.09
CA GLN A 14 15.65 16.73 1.11
C GLN A 14 15.15 16.81 -0.34
N VAL A 15 13.99 16.24 -0.62
CA VAL A 15 13.38 16.27 -1.95
C VAL A 15 11.94 16.76 -1.85
N THR A 16 11.48 17.47 -2.87
CA THR A 16 10.06 17.84 -2.94
C THR A 16 9.21 16.59 -3.16
N VAL A 17 8.14 16.43 -2.39
CA VAL A 17 7.27 15.24 -2.41
C VAL A 17 6.66 14.98 -3.79
N SER A 18 6.49 16.02 -4.62
CA SER A 18 6.01 15.92 -6.00
C SER A 18 7.12 15.65 -7.03
N ASP A 19 8.40 15.66 -6.64
CA ASP A 19 9.52 15.41 -7.54
C ASP A 19 9.80 13.91 -7.67
N SER A 20 9.18 13.27 -8.65
CA SER A 20 9.34 11.84 -8.89
C SER A 20 10.77 11.46 -9.28
N ALA A 21 11.49 12.31 -10.00
CA ALA A 21 12.88 12.04 -10.39
C ALA A 21 13.81 12.04 -9.17
N ALA A 22 13.65 13.00 -8.26
CA ALA A 22 14.42 13.05 -7.02
C ALA A 22 14.08 11.86 -6.09
N ILE A 23 12.82 11.43 -6.06
CA ILE A 23 12.39 10.23 -5.32
C ILE A 23 13.06 8.98 -5.90
N GLU A 24 13.03 8.78 -7.22
CA GLU A 24 13.69 7.64 -7.87
C GLU A 24 15.20 7.65 -7.68
N TRP A 25 15.82 8.83 -7.71
CA TRP A 25 17.24 8.98 -7.39
C TRP A 25 17.57 8.50 -5.96
N ALA A 26 16.72 8.82 -4.98
CA ALA A 26 16.87 8.38 -3.59
C ALA A 26 16.60 6.87 -3.42
N VAL A 27 15.56 6.34 -4.11
CA VAL A 27 15.26 4.90 -4.13
C VAL A 27 16.44 4.09 -4.66
N ALA A 28 17.05 4.53 -5.78
CA ALA A 28 18.21 3.88 -6.37
C ALA A 28 19.42 3.83 -5.42
N ARG A 29 19.49 4.73 -4.46
CA ARG A 29 20.54 4.80 -3.43
C ARG A 29 20.16 4.17 -2.09
N ARG A 30 19.05 3.42 -2.07
CA ARG A 30 18.51 2.75 -0.86
C ARG A 30 18.30 3.72 0.31
N MET A 31 17.89 4.94 0.02
CA MET A 31 17.53 5.92 1.04
C MET A 31 16.12 5.64 1.55
N ARG A 32 15.92 5.78 2.87
CA ARG A 32 14.60 5.65 3.48
C ARG A 32 14.01 7.01 3.83
N LEU A 33 12.70 7.09 3.80
CA LEU A 33 11.95 8.26 4.26
C LEU A 33 11.99 8.33 5.79
N VAL A 34 12.55 9.41 6.32
CA VAL A 34 12.60 9.68 7.77
C VAL A 34 11.46 10.58 8.19
N GLU A 35 11.20 11.62 7.44
CA GLU A 35 10.22 12.65 7.80
C GLU A 35 9.64 13.31 6.54
N VAL A 36 8.41 13.78 6.63
CA VAL A 36 7.84 14.74 5.68
C VAL A 36 7.51 16.02 6.40
N ARG A 37 8.13 17.13 5.98
CA ARG A 37 7.94 18.46 6.56
C ARG A 37 7.06 19.31 5.65
N GLN A 38 6.11 20.00 6.25
CA GLN A 38 5.38 21.05 5.54
C GLN A 38 6.22 22.33 5.53
N THR A 39 6.30 22.99 4.37
CA THR A 39 6.99 24.25 4.18
C THR A 39 6.06 25.25 3.52
N THR A 40 6.47 26.50 3.45
CA THR A 40 5.72 27.56 2.74
C THR A 40 5.54 27.30 1.25
N SER A 41 6.44 26.50 0.65
CA SER A 41 6.45 26.15 -0.78
C SER A 41 5.92 24.73 -1.06
N GLY A 42 5.45 23.98 -0.04
CA GLY A 42 4.94 22.62 -0.22
C GLY A 42 5.44 21.63 0.83
N HIS A 43 5.61 20.37 0.45
CA HIS A 43 6.09 19.33 1.34
C HIS A 43 7.47 18.83 0.89
N LEU A 44 8.40 18.73 1.85
CA LEU A 44 9.71 18.15 1.66
C LEU A 44 9.80 16.80 2.34
N ALA A 45 10.24 15.80 1.60
CA ALA A 45 10.64 14.50 2.13
C ALA A 45 12.11 14.54 2.55
N VAL A 46 12.38 14.19 3.80
CA VAL A 46 13.74 14.03 4.33
C VAL A 46 14.09 12.56 4.24
N MET A 47 15.13 12.24 3.50
CA MET A 47 15.60 10.88 3.27
C MET A 47 17.03 10.71 3.77
N GLU A 48 17.31 9.59 4.40
CA GLU A 48 18.65 9.25 4.92
C GLU A 48 19.09 7.87 4.44
N LYS A 49 20.39 7.74 4.18
CA LYS A 49 21.05 6.46 3.93
C LYS A 49 21.41 5.82 5.26
N PHE A 50 21.13 4.53 5.40
CA PHE A 50 21.49 3.75 6.58
C PHE A 50 22.31 2.56 6.11
N ASP A 51 23.49 2.39 6.71
CA ASP A 51 24.44 1.38 6.28
C ASP A 51 24.07 -0.04 6.70
N ASP A 52 23.25 -0.20 7.75
CA ASP A 52 22.95 -1.50 8.38
C ASP A 52 21.50 -1.96 8.28
N TRP A 53 20.67 -1.32 7.47
CA TRP A 53 19.26 -1.67 7.36
C TRP A 53 18.86 -1.87 5.91
N ASP A 54 18.30 -3.05 5.61
CA ASP A 54 17.50 -3.22 4.40
C ASP A 54 16.31 -2.25 4.51
N ALA A 55 16.42 -1.10 3.85
CA ALA A 55 15.30 -0.19 3.74
C ALA A 55 14.09 -1.00 3.25
N PRO A 56 12.91 -0.88 3.89
CA PRO A 56 11.75 -1.56 3.37
C PRO A 56 11.58 -1.12 1.93
N ASP A 57 11.88 -2.01 0.99
CA ASP A 57 11.68 -1.74 -0.42
C ASP A 57 10.24 -1.30 -0.59
N GLY A 58 10.04 -0.09 -1.10
CA GLY A 58 8.73 0.37 -1.50
C GLY A 58 8.11 -0.59 -2.52
N PHE A 59 7.05 -0.18 -3.16
CA PHE A 59 6.45 -0.96 -4.24
C PHE A 59 7.16 -0.63 -5.56
N PRO A 60 7.18 -1.55 -6.55
CA PRO A 60 7.81 -1.31 -7.84
C PRO A 60 7.07 -0.23 -8.63
N LEU A 61 7.73 0.30 -9.64
CA LEU A 61 7.08 1.18 -10.61
C LEU A 61 5.94 0.46 -11.32
N ILE A 62 4.81 1.14 -11.40
CA ILE A 62 3.70 0.73 -12.25
C ILE A 62 4.04 1.18 -13.68
N LYS A 63 4.16 0.21 -14.59
CA LYS A 63 4.43 0.51 -16.00
C LYS A 63 3.32 1.42 -16.54
N ASP A 64 3.70 2.44 -17.28
CA ASP A 64 2.80 3.46 -17.84
C ASP A 64 1.93 4.19 -16.79
N GLY A 65 2.31 4.11 -15.49
CA GLY A 65 1.64 4.77 -14.37
C GLY A 65 0.26 4.20 -14.01
N ARG A 66 -0.19 3.12 -14.66
CA ARG A 66 -1.52 2.54 -14.43
C ARG A 66 -1.54 1.02 -14.57
N ILE A 67 -2.47 0.40 -13.84
CA ILE A 67 -2.79 -1.03 -13.94
C ILE A 67 -4.21 -1.12 -14.49
N ASP A 68 -4.41 -1.73 -15.65
CA ASP A 68 -5.71 -1.79 -16.34
C ASP A 68 -6.47 -3.09 -16.08
N ALA A 69 -7.80 -3.00 -15.94
CA ALA A 69 -8.72 -4.14 -15.83
C ALA A 69 -10.10 -3.87 -16.45
N GLY A 70 -10.13 -3.38 -17.64
CA GLY A 70 -11.37 -3.18 -18.40
C GLY A 70 -12.15 -1.93 -17.95
N ASP A 71 -13.16 -2.09 -17.09
CA ASP A 71 -14.04 -1.01 -16.66
C ASP A 71 -13.43 -0.07 -15.61
N VAL A 72 -12.35 -0.47 -14.95
CA VAL A 72 -11.56 0.36 -14.05
C VAL A 72 -10.06 0.19 -14.31
N TYR A 73 -9.28 1.15 -13.85
CA TYR A 73 -7.83 1.04 -13.73
C TYR A 73 -7.36 1.59 -12.38
N LEU A 74 -6.16 1.19 -11.95
CA LEU A 74 -5.50 1.71 -10.74
C LEU A 74 -4.36 2.62 -11.15
N ARG A 75 -4.21 3.73 -10.45
CA ARG A 75 -3.07 4.65 -10.58
C ARG A 75 -2.60 5.15 -9.22
N TYR A 76 -1.44 5.75 -9.17
CA TYR A 76 -1.00 6.45 -7.96
C TYR A 76 -2.01 7.51 -7.55
N LEU A 77 -2.15 7.73 -6.23
CA LEU A 77 -2.88 8.89 -5.74
C LEU A 77 -2.23 10.17 -6.29
N GLN A 78 -3.07 11.13 -6.62
CA GLN A 78 -2.71 12.46 -7.08
C GLN A 78 -3.28 13.50 -6.12
N PRO A 79 -2.72 14.72 -6.04
CA PRO A 79 -3.23 15.78 -5.17
C PRO A 79 -4.74 16.03 -5.31
N ASP A 80 -5.26 15.92 -6.53
CA ASP A 80 -6.69 16.13 -6.85
C ASP A 80 -7.61 15.02 -6.31
N ASP A 81 -7.05 13.90 -5.80
CA ASP A 81 -7.82 12.84 -5.15
C ASP A 81 -8.13 13.15 -3.67
N ALA A 82 -7.72 14.28 -3.13
CA ALA A 82 -7.88 14.62 -1.72
C ALA A 82 -9.35 14.57 -1.26
N ASP A 83 -10.27 15.09 -2.06
CA ASP A 83 -11.71 15.05 -1.77
C ASP A 83 -12.22 13.60 -1.76
N LEU A 84 -11.85 12.78 -2.74
CA LEU A 84 -12.19 11.36 -2.77
C LEU A 84 -11.70 10.63 -1.52
N VAL A 85 -10.44 10.85 -1.11
CA VAL A 85 -9.87 10.25 0.11
C VAL A 85 -10.68 10.64 1.33
N TYR A 86 -11.01 11.93 1.47
CA TYR A 86 -11.78 12.44 2.59
C TYR A 86 -13.20 11.86 2.62
N GLU A 87 -13.92 11.94 1.50
CA GLU A 87 -15.32 11.50 1.38
C GLU A 87 -15.46 9.99 1.58
N CYS A 88 -14.54 9.17 1.03
CA CYS A 88 -14.53 7.72 1.25
C CYS A 88 -14.37 7.32 2.72
N ASP A 89 -13.66 8.11 3.52
CA ASP A 89 -13.40 7.81 4.93
C ASP A 89 -14.42 8.48 5.90
N THR A 90 -15.24 9.43 5.42
CA THR A 90 -16.17 10.20 6.26
C THR A 90 -17.65 9.90 6.04
N ASP A 91 -18.02 9.20 4.95
CA ASP A 91 -19.43 8.80 4.75
C ASP A 91 -19.95 7.87 5.86
N ALA A 92 -21.24 7.92 6.13
CA ALA A 92 -21.87 7.23 7.27
C ALA A 92 -21.63 5.71 7.26
N LEU A 93 -21.65 5.07 6.08
CA LEU A 93 -21.45 3.62 5.99
C LEU A 93 -20.00 3.23 6.23
N SER A 94 -19.04 3.98 5.66
CA SER A 94 -17.61 3.77 5.93
C SER A 94 -17.30 3.99 7.41
N ARG A 95 -17.88 5.02 8.04
CA ARG A 95 -17.71 5.29 9.46
C ARG A 95 -18.21 4.16 10.36
N ARG A 96 -19.31 3.50 9.99
CA ARG A 96 -19.83 2.35 10.73
C ARG A 96 -18.81 1.21 10.86
N TRP A 97 -17.97 1.02 9.86
CA TRP A 97 -17.00 -0.08 9.79
C TRP A 97 -15.55 0.36 10.04
N ALA A 98 -15.33 1.63 10.27
CA ALA A 98 -13.99 2.18 10.46
C ALA A 98 -13.32 1.65 11.72
N LEU A 99 -11.98 1.54 11.65
CA LEU A 99 -11.10 1.16 12.76
C LEU A 99 -10.39 2.37 13.38
N THR A 100 -10.49 3.53 12.74
CA THR A 100 -9.81 4.76 13.14
C THR A 100 -10.80 5.90 13.24
N PRO A 101 -10.52 6.95 14.03
CA PRO A 101 -11.30 8.19 14.00
C PRO A 101 -11.43 8.76 12.58
N PRO A 102 -12.45 9.59 12.30
CA PRO A 102 -12.58 10.24 11.00
C PRO A 102 -11.32 11.06 10.70
N PRO A 103 -10.79 10.99 9.46
CA PRO A 103 -9.65 11.80 9.08
C PRO A 103 -10.01 13.28 9.05
N THR A 104 -9.01 14.14 9.24
CA THR A 104 -9.13 15.56 8.91
C THR A 104 -8.96 15.75 7.39
N ARG A 105 -9.48 16.88 6.86
CA ARG A 105 -9.23 17.24 5.46
C ARG A 105 -7.74 17.37 5.16
N GLN A 106 -6.97 17.95 6.08
CA GLN A 106 -5.52 18.07 5.99
C GLN A 106 -4.84 16.69 5.88
N TYR A 107 -5.33 15.68 6.59
CA TYR A 107 -4.80 14.31 6.47
C TYR A 107 -5.05 13.75 5.06
N ALA A 108 -6.25 13.94 4.50
CA ALA A 108 -6.58 13.48 3.16
C ALA A 108 -5.72 14.17 2.08
N GLU A 109 -5.53 15.49 2.19
CA GLU A 109 -4.64 16.25 1.32
C GLU A 109 -3.19 15.74 1.38
N ASN A 110 -2.68 15.53 2.59
CA ASN A 110 -1.33 15.01 2.77
C ASN A 110 -1.17 13.59 2.20
N MET A 111 -2.17 12.72 2.39
CA MET A 111 -2.17 11.38 1.83
C MET A 111 -2.18 11.42 0.29
N ALA A 112 -3.02 12.24 -0.31
CA ALA A 112 -3.12 12.40 -1.75
C ALA A 112 -1.81 12.93 -2.37
N ARG A 113 -1.21 13.97 -1.76
CA ARG A 113 0.07 14.55 -2.22
C ARG A 113 1.23 13.58 -2.14
N ARG A 114 1.23 12.67 -1.14
CA ARG A 114 2.30 11.70 -0.91
C ARG A 114 2.13 10.39 -1.66
N GLY A 115 1.08 10.23 -2.46
CA GLY A 115 0.72 8.95 -3.05
C GLY A 115 1.87 8.24 -3.77
N TYR A 116 2.60 8.94 -4.63
CA TYR A 116 3.78 8.38 -5.30
C TYR A 116 4.93 8.09 -4.33
N LEU A 117 5.24 9.02 -3.43
CA LEU A 117 6.29 8.85 -2.42
C LEU A 117 6.02 7.64 -1.53
N ASP A 118 4.80 7.52 -1.00
CA ASP A 118 4.40 6.41 -0.14
C ASP A 118 4.43 5.07 -0.89
N TRP A 119 4.10 5.08 -2.19
CA TRP A 119 4.25 3.90 -3.04
C TRP A 119 5.71 3.46 -3.18
N ARG A 120 6.61 4.39 -3.40
CA ARG A 120 8.01 4.07 -3.68
C ARG A 120 8.86 3.79 -2.45
N LEU A 121 8.50 4.31 -1.28
CA LEU A 121 9.35 4.32 -0.09
C LEU A 121 8.69 3.77 1.18
N SER A 122 7.41 3.37 1.13
CA SER A 122 6.69 2.94 2.34
C SER A 122 6.27 1.47 2.26
N TYR A 123 6.15 0.83 3.41
CA TYR A 123 5.58 -0.52 3.53
C TYR A 123 4.05 -0.54 3.37
N LYS A 124 3.42 0.62 3.34
CA LYS A 124 1.97 0.80 3.11
C LYS A 124 1.72 1.93 2.13
N SER A 125 0.74 1.75 1.27
CA SER A 125 0.35 2.76 0.29
C SER A 125 -1.09 2.56 -0.16
N ALA A 126 -1.54 3.43 -1.07
CA ALA A 126 -2.83 3.31 -1.73
C ALA A 126 -2.73 3.67 -3.21
N LEU A 127 -3.64 3.09 -3.98
CA LEU A 127 -3.88 3.43 -5.38
C LEU A 127 -5.31 3.91 -5.54
N THR A 128 -5.53 4.85 -6.43
CA THR A 128 -6.86 5.33 -6.81
C THR A 128 -7.49 4.35 -7.79
N ILE A 129 -8.73 3.95 -7.52
CA ILE A 129 -9.58 3.22 -8.48
C ILE A 129 -10.24 4.26 -9.37
N VAL A 130 -10.05 4.15 -10.67
CA VAL A 130 -10.59 5.10 -11.66
C VAL A 130 -11.46 4.35 -12.64
N GLN A 131 -12.65 4.86 -12.91
CA GLN A 131 -13.54 4.35 -13.95
C GLN A 131 -12.96 4.64 -15.34
N SER A 132 -12.75 3.61 -16.18
CA SER A 132 -12.05 3.75 -17.45
C SER A 132 -12.75 4.66 -18.46
N GLY A 133 -14.08 4.57 -18.55
CA GLY A 133 -14.83 5.33 -19.57
C GLY A 133 -14.90 6.83 -19.34
N SER A 134 -14.94 7.29 -18.08
CA SER A 134 -15.07 8.70 -17.70
C SER A 134 -13.80 9.29 -17.10
N ASN A 135 -12.79 8.48 -16.83
CA ASN A 135 -11.61 8.84 -16.03
C ASN A 135 -11.97 9.40 -14.62
N THR A 136 -13.11 8.99 -14.08
CA THR A 136 -13.58 9.46 -12.78
C THR A 136 -12.96 8.64 -11.65
N PRO A 137 -12.29 9.25 -10.67
CA PRO A 137 -11.86 8.57 -9.45
C PRO A 137 -13.09 8.11 -8.64
N VAL A 138 -13.17 6.81 -8.32
CA VAL A 138 -14.35 6.20 -7.69
C VAL A 138 -14.07 5.51 -6.37
N GLY A 139 -12.80 5.34 -6.01
CA GLY A 139 -12.41 4.66 -4.78
C GLY A 139 -10.91 4.47 -4.65
N LEU A 140 -10.53 3.65 -3.67
CA LEU A 140 -9.13 3.39 -3.30
C LEU A 140 -8.91 1.90 -3.07
N ILE A 141 -7.74 1.39 -3.46
CA ILE A 141 -7.13 0.16 -2.95
C ILE A 141 -6.04 0.58 -1.98
N LYS A 142 -6.07 0.05 -0.77
CA LYS A 142 -5.04 0.23 0.25
C LYS A 142 -4.25 -1.06 0.37
N VAL A 143 -2.94 -0.98 0.50
CA VAL A 143 -2.04 -2.13 0.62
C VAL A 143 -1.01 -1.90 1.71
N ARG A 144 -0.71 -2.95 2.46
CA ARG A 144 0.34 -2.96 3.47
C ARG A 144 1.12 -4.28 3.37
N LYS A 145 2.43 -4.19 3.29
CA LYS A 145 3.31 -5.36 3.37
C LYS A 145 3.24 -5.96 4.77
N LEU A 146 3.15 -7.27 4.85
CA LEU A 146 3.15 -8.02 6.09
C LEU A 146 4.44 -8.86 6.22
N VAL A 147 4.62 -9.42 7.39
CA VAL A 147 5.63 -10.45 7.68
C VAL A 147 4.90 -11.79 7.73
N PRO A 148 5.41 -12.84 7.05
CA PRO A 148 6.64 -12.91 6.26
C PRO A 148 6.55 -12.18 4.92
N PRO A 149 7.69 -11.89 4.24
CA PRO A 149 7.71 -11.31 2.90
C PRO A 149 6.85 -12.10 1.90
N GLY A 150 6.25 -11.38 0.96
CA GLY A 150 5.34 -11.98 -0.03
C GLY A 150 3.88 -12.06 0.44
N VAL A 151 3.56 -11.53 1.64
CA VAL A 151 2.20 -11.39 2.17
C VAL A 151 1.80 -9.93 2.20
N ALA A 152 0.58 -9.62 1.79
CA ALA A 152 0.00 -8.28 1.84
C ALA A 152 -1.34 -8.27 2.54
N ASP A 153 -1.55 -7.29 3.43
CA ASP A 153 -2.89 -6.88 3.87
C ASP A 153 -3.45 -5.90 2.85
N VAL A 154 -4.63 -6.16 2.33
CA VAL A 154 -5.29 -5.33 1.33
C VAL A 154 -6.63 -4.83 1.84
N GLY A 155 -6.95 -3.60 1.51
CA GLY A 155 -8.24 -3.00 1.80
C GLY A 155 -8.74 -2.22 0.60
N TYR A 156 -10.00 -1.85 0.63
CA TYR A 156 -10.60 -1.04 -0.42
C TYR A 156 -11.67 -0.13 0.15
N GLN A 157 -11.93 0.94 -0.55
CA GLN A 157 -13.05 1.84 -0.33
C GLN A 157 -13.60 2.28 -1.68
N VAL A 158 -14.91 2.37 -1.77
CA VAL A 158 -15.59 2.92 -2.95
C VAL A 158 -16.50 4.04 -2.49
N HIS A 159 -16.38 5.19 -3.12
CA HIS A 159 -17.21 6.36 -2.87
C HIS A 159 -18.69 5.98 -2.98
N GLU A 160 -19.53 6.50 -2.10
CA GLU A 160 -20.94 6.08 -1.93
C GLU A 160 -21.73 6.03 -3.24
N ARG A 161 -21.51 7.01 -4.15
CA ARG A 161 -22.20 7.12 -5.45
C ARG A 161 -21.89 5.97 -6.42
N TYR A 162 -20.77 5.26 -6.21
CA TYR A 162 -20.27 4.22 -7.12
C TYR A 162 -20.31 2.83 -6.52
N ARG A 163 -20.93 2.66 -5.33
CA ARG A 163 -21.12 1.35 -4.70
C ARG A 163 -22.11 0.49 -5.47
N GLY A 164 -21.95 -0.82 -5.35
CA GLY A 164 -22.83 -1.78 -6.02
C GLY A 164 -22.50 -2.06 -7.50
N LEU A 165 -21.59 -1.31 -8.11
CA LEU A 165 -21.22 -1.41 -9.52
C LEU A 165 -20.08 -2.41 -9.81
N GLY A 166 -19.58 -3.12 -8.78
CA GLY A 166 -18.53 -4.13 -8.97
C GLY A 166 -17.10 -3.60 -8.90
N TYR A 167 -16.87 -2.31 -8.85
CA TYR A 167 -15.52 -1.69 -8.95
C TYR A 167 -14.53 -2.20 -7.90
N ALA A 168 -14.98 -2.42 -6.65
CA ALA A 168 -14.10 -2.99 -5.62
C ALA A 168 -13.63 -4.41 -5.94
N VAL A 169 -14.51 -5.24 -6.52
CA VAL A 169 -14.18 -6.61 -6.92
C VAL A 169 -13.14 -6.60 -8.03
N HIS A 170 -13.38 -5.82 -9.10
CA HIS A 170 -12.47 -5.71 -10.23
C HIS A 170 -11.11 -5.15 -9.81
N ALA A 171 -11.11 -4.10 -8.99
CA ALA A 171 -9.90 -3.49 -8.46
C ALA A 171 -9.06 -4.48 -7.61
N LEU A 172 -9.69 -5.24 -6.71
CA LEU A 172 -9.00 -6.26 -5.91
C LEU A 172 -8.44 -7.39 -6.79
N GLN A 173 -9.23 -7.92 -7.73
CA GLN A 173 -8.80 -8.99 -8.62
C GLN A 173 -7.59 -8.55 -9.45
N MET A 174 -7.67 -7.35 -10.01
CA MET A 174 -6.60 -6.75 -10.81
C MET A 174 -5.34 -6.53 -10.00
N PHE A 175 -5.46 -5.90 -8.82
CA PHE A 175 -4.32 -5.64 -7.94
C PHE A 175 -3.61 -6.93 -7.54
N CYS A 176 -4.36 -7.96 -7.13
CA CYS A 176 -3.78 -9.26 -6.77
C CYS A 176 -3.06 -9.91 -7.95
N THR A 177 -3.66 -9.89 -9.14
CA THR A 177 -3.07 -10.49 -10.35
C THR A 177 -1.79 -9.75 -10.76
N TRP A 178 -1.85 -8.42 -10.84
CA TRP A 178 -0.70 -7.60 -11.18
C TRP A 178 0.44 -7.77 -10.17
N SER A 179 0.13 -7.71 -8.87
CA SER A 179 1.14 -7.85 -7.81
C SER A 179 1.83 -9.22 -7.85
N HIS A 180 1.06 -10.27 -8.16
CA HIS A 180 1.62 -11.61 -8.30
C HIS A 180 2.53 -11.71 -9.53
N GLN A 181 2.11 -11.15 -10.68
CA GLN A 181 2.93 -11.10 -11.89
C GLN A 181 4.22 -10.30 -11.69
N ALA A 182 4.15 -9.23 -10.90
CA ALA A 182 5.31 -8.44 -10.48
C ALA A 182 6.16 -9.12 -9.38
N GLN A 183 5.82 -10.36 -8.99
CA GLN A 183 6.52 -11.14 -7.95
C GLN A 183 6.60 -10.45 -6.58
N LEU A 184 5.60 -9.63 -6.25
CA LEU A 184 5.53 -8.92 -4.97
C LEU A 184 4.90 -9.77 -3.88
N PHE A 185 3.73 -10.34 -4.19
CA PHE A 185 2.93 -11.08 -3.24
C PHE A 185 2.38 -12.35 -3.85
N HIS A 186 2.35 -13.40 -3.04
CA HIS A 186 1.69 -14.67 -3.33
C HIS A 186 0.43 -14.87 -2.47
N ARG A 187 0.33 -14.11 -1.36
CA ARG A 187 -0.79 -14.16 -0.43
C ARG A 187 -1.31 -12.75 -0.14
N PHE A 188 -2.62 -12.61 -0.19
CA PHE A 188 -3.35 -11.39 0.12
C PHE A 188 -4.32 -11.67 1.25
N GLU A 189 -4.28 -10.84 2.29
CA GLU A 189 -5.16 -10.96 3.46
C GLU A 189 -6.13 -9.77 3.51
N LEU A 190 -7.34 -10.01 4.02
CA LEU A 190 -8.39 -9.02 4.15
C LEU A 190 -9.16 -9.26 5.43
N GLY A 191 -9.12 -8.29 6.34
CA GLY A 191 -9.85 -8.33 7.61
C GLY A 191 -11.19 -7.61 7.51
N ILE A 192 -12.28 -8.26 7.96
CA ILE A 192 -13.63 -7.73 7.89
C ILE A 192 -14.27 -7.77 9.26
N LYS A 193 -14.89 -6.67 9.72
CA LYS A 193 -15.72 -6.68 10.94
C LYS A 193 -16.94 -7.58 10.74
N PRO A 194 -17.30 -8.43 11.74
CA PRO A 194 -18.54 -9.20 11.72
C PRO A 194 -19.75 -8.31 11.46
N GLY A 195 -20.65 -8.77 10.59
CA GLY A 195 -21.85 -8.02 10.18
C GLY A 195 -21.66 -7.12 8.96
N ASN A 196 -20.42 -6.88 8.47
CA ASN A 196 -20.19 -6.18 7.21
C ASN A 196 -20.37 -7.11 6.01
N THR A 197 -21.64 -7.48 5.76
CA THR A 197 -22.01 -8.43 4.69
C THR A 197 -21.65 -7.92 3.29
N ALA A 198 -21.61 -6.61 3.09
CA ALA A 198 -21.20 -6.03 1.82
C ALA A 198 -19.72 -6.34 1.54
N SER A 199 -18.85 -6.17 2.53
CA SER A 199 -17.43 -6.47 2.41
C SER A 199 -17.15 -7.96 2.23
N VAL A 200 -17.92 -8.82 2.93
CA VAL A 200 -17.87 -10.28 2.75
C VAL A 200 -18.16 -10.66 1.28
N ARG A 201 -19.24 -10.14 0.71
CA ARG A 201 -19.59 -10.42 -0.70
C ARG A 201 -18.52 -9.95 -1.69
N VAL A 202 -17.87 -8.82 -1.42
CA VAL A 202 -16.78 -8.33 -2.25
C VAL A 202 -15.56 -9.25 -2.14
N ALA A 203 -15.17 -9.66 -0.93
CA ALA A 203 -14.06 -10.59 -0.71
C ALA A 203 -14.29 -11.91 -1.46
N GLU A 204 -15.45 -12.53 -1.27
CA GLU A 204 -15.80 -13.81 -1.93
C GLU A 204 -15.82 -13.69 -3.46
N LYS A 205 -16.44 -12.63 -4.01
CA LYS A 205 -16.46 -12.38 -5.46
C LYS A 205 -15.07 -12.07 -6.02
N ALA A 206 -14.18 -11.47 -5.23
CA ALA A 206 -12.79 -11.24 -5.62
C ALA A 206 -11.90 -12.49 -5.52
N GLY A 207 -12.47 -13.61 -5.01
CA GLY A 207 -11.80 -14.90 -4.90
C GLY A 207 -11.00 -15.08 -3.61
N PHE A 208 -11.34 -14.33 -2.56
CA PHE A 208 -10.82 -14.56 -1.22
C PHE A 208 -11.66 -15.65 -0.54
N VAL A 209 -11.02 -16.49 0.25
CA VAL A 209 -11.61 -17.59 1.01
C VAL A 209 -11.58 -17.25 2.50
N PHE A 210 -12.66 -17.55 3.20
CA PHE A 210 -12.71 -17.41 4.65
C PHE A 210 -11.77 -18.44 5.31
N GLU A 211 -10.85 -17.96 6.14
CA GLU A 211 -9.88 -18.81 6.85
C GLU A 211 -10.15 -18.90 8.36
N GLY A 212 -10.98 -18.01 8.89
CA GLY A 212 -11.32 -18.06 10.31
C GLY A 212 -11.74 -16.73 10.92
N ARG A 213 -12.05 -16.79 12.21
CA ARG A 213 -12.40 -15.65 13.04
C ARG A 213 -11.30 -15.43 14.07
N ARG A 214 -10.77 -14.21 14.11
CA ARG A 214 -9.76 -13.77 15.09
C ARG A 214 -10.47 -12.98 16.18
N SER A 215 -10.49 -13.50 17.40
CA SER A 215 -11.17 -12.85 18.52
C SER A 215 -10.45 -11.58 18.95
N ALA A 216 -11.22 -10.52 19.22
CA ALA A 216 -10.74 -9.24 19.72
C ALA A 216 -9.55 -8.63 18.93
N ARG A 217 -9.51 -8.87 17.62
CA ARG A 217 -8.37 -8.50 16.74
C ARG A 217 -8.40 -7.03 16.33
N LEU A 218 -9.58 -6.44 16.25
CA LEU A 218 -9.79 -5.08 15.76
C LEU A 218 -10.12 -4.15 16.93
N VAL A 219 -9.57 -2.94 16.89
CA VAL A 219 -9.89 -1.87 17.85
C VAL A 219 -11.12 -1.12 17.34
N ASP A 220 -12.10 -0.87 18.21
CA ASP A 220 -13.28 -0.08 17.86
C ASP A 220 -13.05 1.41 18.15
N VAL A 221 -13.59 2.27 17.28
CA VAL A 221 -13.42 3.73 17.39
C VAL A 221 -13.96 4.30 18.70
N GLY A 222 -14.98 3.67 19.31
CA GLY A 222 -15.56 4.04 20.59
C GLY A 222 -14.86 3.43 21.81
N GLY A 223 -13.76 2.73 21.61
CA GLY A 223 -13.09 1.91 22.63
C GLY A 223 -13.59 0.47 22.66
N GLY A 224 -12.76 -0.44 23.17
CA GLY A 224 -13.03 -1.88 23.14
C GLY A 224 -12.47 -2.57 21.90
N TYR A 225 -12.88 -3.82 21.72
CA TYR A 225 -12.37 -4.69 20.67
C TYR A 225 -13.49 -5.44 19.97
N SER A 226 -13.36 -5.62 18.67
CA SER A 226 -14.22 -6.49 17.87
C SER A 226 -13.42 -7.59 17.22
N ASP A 227 -14.11 -8.67 16.90
CA ASP A 227 -13.51 -9.77 16.15
C ASP A 227 -13.27 -9.37 14.70
N GLU A 228 -12.43 -10.14 14.07
CA GLU A 228 -12.12 -10.03 12.64
C GLU A 228 -12.53 -11.35 11.93
N LEU A 229 -13.30 -11.24 10.87
CA LEU A 229 -13.42 -12.30 9.87
C LEU A 229 -12.22 -12.20 8.96
N HIS A 230 -11.38 -13.22 8.98
CA HIS A 230 -10.15 -13.27 8.20
C HIS A 230 -10.38 -13.98 6.88
N TYR A 231 -10.14 -13.28 5.80
CA TYR A 231 -10.21 -13.80 4.44
C TYR A 231 -8.82 -13.74 3.80
N ALA A 232 -8.47 -14.72 2.98
CA ALA A 232 -7.22 -14.71 2.24
C ALA A 232 -7.41 -15.18 0.80
N LYS A 233 -6.55 -14.69 -0.07
CA LYS A 233 -6.40 -15.15 -1.45
C LYS A 233 -4.96 -15.54 -1.68
N VAL A 234 -4.72 -16.80 -2.03
CA VAL A 234 -3.40 -17.34 -2.37
C VAL A 234 -3.34 -17.54 -3.87
N ILE A 235 -2.30 -17.03 -4.51
CA ILE A 235 -2.04 -17.26 -5.93
C ILE A 235 -0.81 -18.16 -6.00
N THR A 236 -1.04 -19.45 -6.26
CA THR A 236 0.00 -20.45 -6.43
C THR A 236 0.40 -20.52 -7.91
N ALA A 237 1.35 -19.70 -8.33
CA ALA A 237 2.14 -20.09 -9.51
C ALA A 237 3.24 -21.06 -9.05
N LYS A 238 3.61 -22.04 -9.88
CA LYS A 238 4.79 -22.87 -9.59
C LYS A 238 5.96 -21.96 -9.25
N CYS A 239 6.50 -22.10 -8.04
CA CYS A 239 7.66 -21.34 -7.60
C CYS A 239 8.80 -21.62 -8.60
N SER A 240 9.09 -20.69 -9.48
CA SER A 240 10.27 -20.81 -10.32
C SER A 240 11.49 -20.63 -9.41
N ALA A 241 12.52 -21.46 -9.62
CA ALA A 241 13.74 -21.49 -8.79
C ALA A 241 14.42 -20.12 -8.60
N SER A 242 14.06 -19.10 -9.37
CA SER A 242 14.55 -17.71 -9.24
C SER A 242 14.10 -16.97 -7.97
N VAL A 243 13.03 -17.40 -7.30
CA VAL A 243 12.57 -16.79 -6.05
C VAL A 243 13.39 -17.27 -4.87
N LEU A 244 13.82 -18.53 -4.88
CA LEU A 244 14.66 -19.11 -3.82
C LEU A 244 16.06 -18.46 -3.76
N ASN A 245 16.63 -18.08 -4.91
CA ASN A 245 17.96 -17.45 -4.95
C ASN A 245 17.98 -16.00 -4.42
N ARG A 246 16.85 -15.32 -4.27
CA ARG A 246 16.79 -13.99 -3.64
C ARG A 246 16.75 -14.06 -2.11
N VAL A 247 16.19 -15.15 -1.56
CA VAL A 247 16.11 -15.36 -0.10
C VAL A 247 17.42 -15.91 0.46
N THR A 248 18.20 -16.65 -0.35
CA THR A 248 19.47 -17.27 0.09
C THR A 248 20.68 -16.35 -0.03
N ASN A 249 20.58 -15.23 -0.70
CA ASN A 249 21.67 -14.21 -0.83
C ASN A 249 21.55 -13.03 0.14
N SER A 250 20.58 -13.02 1.06
CA SER A 250 20.64 -12.18 2.24
C SER A 250 21.30 -13.02 3.34
N ASP A 251 22.52 -12.71 3.74
CA ASP A 251 23.19 -13.28 4.90
C ASP A 251 22.33 -13.08 6.15
N VAL A 252 21.47 -14.04 6.43
CA VAL A 252 20.76 -14.14 7.70
C VAL A 252 21.77 -14.74 8.68
N ALA A 253 22.37 -13.89 9.50
CA ALA A 253 23.11 -14.34 10.66
C ALA A 253 22.21 -15.24 11.53
N PRO A 254 22.72 -16.37 12.06
CA PRO A 254 21.91 -17.31 12.81
C PRO A 254 21.40 -16.65 14.09
N ALA A 255 20.08 -16.62 14.24
CA ALA A 255 19.42 -16.14 15.43
C ALA A 255 19.78 -17.06 16.62
N PHE A 256 20.15 -16.44 17.71
CA PHE A 256 20.42 -16.99 19.04
C PHE A 256 19.47 -18.14 19.43
N VAL A 257 20.02 -19.30 19.63
CA VAL A 257 19.43 -20.33 20.48
C VAL A 257 19.79 -19.96 21.93
N SER A 258 18.82 -19.47 22.69
CA SER A 258 18.95 -19.36 24.14
C SER A 258 18.56 -20.68 24.76
N THR A 259 19.56 -21.42 25.24
CA THR A 259 19.38 -22.46 26.23
C THR A 259 19.28 -21.82 27.62
N HIS A 260 18.13 -21.90 28.23
CA HIS A 260 17.90 -22.25 29.64
C HIS A 260 16.41 -22.27 29.92
#